data_34549d7053447f8a559785f2f545c02a
#
_entry.id   34549d7053447f8a559785f2f545c02a
#
_cell.length_a   1.000
_cell.length_b   1.000
_cell.length_c   1.000
_cell.angle_alpha   90.00
_cell.angle_beta   90.00
_cell.angle_gamma   90.00
#
_symmetry.space_group_name_H-M   'P 1'
#
loop_
_entity.id
_entity.type
_entity.pdbx_description
1 polymer ?
#
loop_
_entity_poly.entity_id
_entity_poly.type
_entity_poly.pdbx_seq_one_letter_code
_entity_poly.pdbx_strand_id
1 'polypeptide(L)'
;LSEQVRTEQEELGRRKLSLDSATRRLSSQRERLQLDSRNARASVSRLSKKEKAALQRKIAQEQQLDAAIGELRKLTKGNKEGASFSSKTSGLRLPVQGGRVKRYKGNMAEVAGPKGARAISIYDGKVVEIKRNRITGKYDVFVAHGEYITSYANLGTICVEKGQKVARNEALGTIGSAVDIETMQTEYRLVFGIYPPDPKQTMSAANCFKK
;
A
#
# COMPACT_ATOMS: atom_id res chain seq x y z
N LEU A 1 -12.55 56.43 -5.37
CA LEU A 1 -13.23 55.84 -4.19
C LEU A 1 -14.43 54.95 -4.58
N SER A 2 -15.27 55.37 -5.53
CA SER A 2 -16.47 54.61 -5.94
C SER A 2 -16.15 53.33 -6.74
N GLU A 3 -15.08 53.36 -7.55
CA GLU A 3 -14.67 52.25 -8.39
C GLU A 3 -13.98 51.13 -7.57
N GLN A 4 -13.18 51.53 -6.58
CA GLN A 4 -12.58 50.57 -5.62
C GLN A 4 -13.63 49.84 -4.78
N VAL A 5 -14.63 50.56 -4.28
CA VAL A 5 -15.74 49.95 -3.51
C VAL A 5 -16.53 48.97 -4.36
N ARG A 6 -16.73 49.26 -5.64
CA ARG A 6 -17.45 48.37 -6.55
C ARG A 6 -16.67 47.10 -6.86
N THR A 7 -15.36 47.21 -7.09
CA THR A 7 -14.50 46.02 -7.30
C THR A 7 -14.43 45.13 -6.06
N GLU A 8 -14.32 45.70 -4.87
CA GLU A 8 -14.35 44.95 -3.61
C GLU A 8 -15.71 44.25 -3.38
N GLN A 9 -16.83 44.89 -3.71
CA GLN A 9 -18.13 44.25 -3.62
C GLN A 9 -18.31 43.10 -4.60
N GLU A 10 -17.80 43.22 -5.83
CA GLU A 10 -17.80 42.11 -6.81
C GLU A 10 -16.93 40.94 -6.35
N GLU A 11 -15.77 41.22 -5.77
CA GLU A 11 -14.87 40.18 -5.24
C GLU A 11 -15.50 39.47 -4.04
N LEU A 12 -16.09 40.20 -3.11
CA LEU A 12 -16.85 39.62 -2.00
C LEU A 12 -17.98 38.73 -2.47
N GLY A 13 -18.72 39.16 -3.50
CA GLY A 13 -19.77 38.36 -4.13
C GLY A 13 -19.24 37.03 -4.69
N ARG A 14 -18.12 37.06 -5.41
CA ARG A 14 -17.44 35.85 -5.95
C ARG A 14 -16.97 34.92 -4.83
N ARG A 15 -16.37 35.48 -3.78
CA ARG A 15 -15.91 34.70 -2.62
C ARG A 15 -17.06 34.02 -1.89
N LYS A 16 -18.19 34.75 -1.73
CA LYS A 16 -19.40 34.18 -1.12
C LYS A 16 -19.98 33.03 -1.93
N LEU A 17 -20.09 33.15 -3.25
CA LEU A 17 -20.54 32.07 -4.13
C LEU A 17 -19.61 30.85 -4.10
N SER A 18 -18.29 31.09 -4.08
CA SER A 18 -17.30 30.03 -3.95
C SER A 18 -17.43 29.30 -2.61
N LEU A 19 -17.60 30.04 -1.51
CA LEU A 19 -17.77 29.48 -0.17
C LEU A 19 -19.08 28.67 -0.08
N ASP A 20 -20.18 29.17 -0.61
CA ASP A 20 -21.45 28.44 -0.63
C ASP A 20 -21.34 27.13 -1.43
N SER A 21 -20.63 27.16 -2.57
CA SER A 21 -20.42 25.96 -3.37
C SER A 21 -19.54 24.93 -2.65
N ALA A 22 -18.49 25.38 -1.98
CA ALA A 22 -17.61 24.54 -1.17
C ALA A 22 -18.36 23.92 0.02
N THR A 23 -19.20 24.71 0.69
CA THR A 23 -20.03 24.24 1.82
C THR A 23 -21.02 23.17 1.38
N ARG A 24 -21.68 23.36 0.23
CA ARG A 24 -22.59 22.33 -0.33
C ARG A 24 -21.85 21.04 -0.69
N ARG A 25 -20.65 21.16 -1.30
CA ARG A 25 -19.81 19.98 -1.60
C ARG A 25 -19.42 19.24 -0.34
N LEU A 26 -18.98 19.94 0.70
CA LEU A 26 -18.61 19.34 1.98
C LEU A 26 -19.80 18.65 2.65
N SER A 27 -21.00 19.25 2.62
CA SER A 27 -22.21 18.64 3.14
C SER A 27 -22.53 17.34 2.41
N SER A 28 -22.52 17.35 1.08
CA SER A 28 -22.76 16.14 0.27
C SER A 28 -21.72 15.05 0.52
N GLN A 29 -20.44 15.41 0.66
CA GLN A 29 -19.39 14.46 1.00
C GLN A 29 -19.58 13.85 2.39
N ARG A 30 -19.96 14.67 3.37
CA ARG A 30 -20.26 14.22 4.73
C ARG A 30 -21.42 13.22 4.76
N GLU A 31 -22.50 13.50 4.03
CA GLU A 31 -23.65 12.60 3.92
C GLU A 31 -23.26 11.26 3.28
N ARG A 32 -22.48 11.29 2.19
CA ARG A 32 -21.96 10.08 1.55
C ARG A 32 -21.11 9.25 2.52
N LEU A 33 -20.17 9.88 3.23
CA LEU A 33 -19.34 9.21 4.21
C LEU A 33 -20.14 8.59 5.36
N GLN A 34 -21.19 9.27 5.81
CA GLN A 34 -22.09 8.73 6.84
C GLN A 34 -22.86 7.51 6.32
N LEU A 35 -23.34 7.54 5.08
CA LEU A 35 -24.03 6.41 4.45
C LEU A 35 -23.07 5.22 4.28
N ASP A 36 -21.88 5.47 3.75
CA ASP A 36 -20.85 4.45 3.56
C ASP A 36 -20.43 3.81 4.90
N SER A 37 -20.29 4.63 5.95
CA SER A 37 -20.00 4.14 7.30
C SER A 37 -21.12 3.24 7.86
N ARG A 38 -22.39 3.62 7.64
CA ARG A 38 -23.54 2.79 8.05
C ARG A 38 -23.56 1.45 7.29
N ASN A 39 -23.34 1.50 5.98
CA ASN A 39 -23.29 0.30 5.14
C ASN A 39 -22.14 -0.63 5.53
N ALA A 40 -20.96 -0.08 5.79
CA ALA A 40 -19.81 -0.84 6.26
C ALA A 40 -20.09 -1.52 7.60
N ARG A 41 -20.66 -0.80 8.57
CA ARG A 41 -21.07 -1.36 9.87
C ARG A 41 -22.09 -2.48 9.73
N ALA A 42 -23.10 -2.31 8.87
CA ALA A 42 -24.10 -3.33 8.59
C ALA A 42 -23.47 -4.58 7.95
N SER A 43 -22.53 -4.40 7.02
CA SER A 43 -21.78 -5.50 6.40
C SER A 43 -20.96 -6.26 7.44
N VAL A 44 -20.20 -5.56 8.30
CA VAL A 44 -19.41 -6.19 9.36
C VAL A 44 -20.29 -6.92 10.38
N SER A 45 -21.48 -6.39 10.71
CA SER A 45 -22.38 -7.05 11.66
C SER A 45 -22.89 -8.40 11.15
N ARG A 46 -23.03 -8.57 9.84
CA ARG A 46 -23.48 -9.80 9.18
C ARG A 46 -22.40 -10.89 9.10
N LEU A 47 -21.12 -10.53 9.32
CA LEU A 47 -20.03 -11.50 9.28
C LEU A 47 -20.12 -12.50 10.44
N SER A 48 -19.77 -13.74 10.17
CA SER A 48 -19.60 -14.76 11.20
C SER A 48 -18.46 -14.39 12.16
N LYS A 49 -18.42 -15.02 13.33
CA LYS A 49 -17.34 -14.82 14.31
C LYS A 49 -15.94 -15.08 13.72
N LYS A 50 -15.85 -16.09 12.84
CA LYS A 50 -14.60 -16.49 12.18
C LYS A 50 -14.14 -15.44 11.17
N GLU A 51 -15.06 -14.91 10.36
CA GLU A 51 -14.78 -13.84 9.40
C GLU A 51 -14.41 -12.52 10.09
N LYS A 52 -15.08 -12.16 11.19
CA LYS A 52 -14.72 -10.99 12.01
C LYS A 52 -13.29 -11.10 12.53
N ALA A 53 -12.91 -12.27 13.06
CA ALA A 53 -11.55 -12.49 13.52
C ALA A 53 -10.50 -12.40 12.39
N ALA A 54 -10.80 -12.94 11.20
CA ALA A 54 -9.93 -12.83 10.04
C ALA A 54 -9.77 -11.37 9.57
N LEU A 55 -10.87 -10.60 9.54
CA LEU A 55 -10.85 -9.19 9.19
C LEU A 55 -10.04 -8.36 10.19
N GLN A 56 -10.21 -8.58 11.50
CA GLN A 56 -9.44 -7.90 12.54
C GLN A 56 -7.93 -8.17 12.40
N ARG A 57 -7.56 -9.44 12.11
CA ARG A 57 -6.15 -9.79 11.84
C ARG A 57 -5.59 -9.03 10.64
N LYS A 58 -6.37 -8.93 9.56
CA LYS A 58 -5.96 -8.19 8.36
C LYS A 58 -5.73 -6.71 8.65
N ILE A 59 -6.66 -6.06 9.37
CA ILE A 59 -6.53 -4.65 9.77
C ILE A 59 -5.28 -4.45 10.64
N ALA A 60 -5.04 -5.31 11.62
CA ALA A 60 -3.86 -5.22 12.47
C ALA A 60 -2.56 -5.37 11.67
N GLN A 61 -2.53 -6.25 10.66
CA GLN A 61 -1.38 -6.40 9.76
C GLN A 61 -1.13 -5.14 8.92
N GLU A 62 -2.20 -4.55 8.35
CA GLU A 62 -2.10 -3.29 7.58
C GLU A 62 -1.54 -2.16 8.46
N GLN A 63 -2.03 -2.01 9.70
CA GLN A 63 -1.54 -0.99 10.64
C GLN A 63 -0.06 -1.20 11.01
N GLN A 64 0.36 -2.45 11.24
CA GLN A 64 1.77 -2.75 11.53
C GLN A 64 2.67 -2.43 10.32
N LEU A 65 2.19 -2.67 9.11
CA LEU A 65 2.89 -2.37 7.88
C LEU A 65 3.04 -0.85 7.71
N ASP A 66 1.97 -0.08 7.89
CA ASP A 66 1.98 1.38 7.76
C ASP A 66 2.93 2.03 8.79
N ALA A 67 2.92 1.55 10.03
CA ALA A 67 3.86 2.01 11.06
C ALA A 67 5.32 1.73 10.67
N ALA A 68 5.60 0.52 10.16
CA ALA A 68 6.93 0.17 9.68
C ALA A 68 7.39 1.08 8.54
N ILE A 69 6.53 1.34 7.56
CA ILE A 69 6.85 2.24 6.44
C ILE A 69 7.12 3.67 6.92
N GLY A 70 6.35 4.16 7.90
CA GLY A 70 6.56 5.48 8.50
C GLY A 70 7.96 5.63 9.13
N GLU A 71 8.44 4.62 9.83
CA GLU A 71 9.79 4.58 10.40
C GLU A 71 10.87 4.50 9.31
N LEU A 72 10.68 3.63 8.32
CA LEU A 72 11.65 3.41 7.25
C LEU A 72 11.81 4.63 6.35
N ARG A 73 10.75 5.39 6.08
CA ARG A 73 10.85 6.67 5.34
C ARG A 73 11.80 7.66 6.00
N LYS A 74 11.86 7.69 7.33
CA LYS A 74 12.80 8.55 8.06
C LYS A 74 14.25 8.10 7.84
N LEU A 75 14.47 6.80 7.80
CA LEU A 75 15.81 6.20 7.62
C LEU A 75 16.32 6.30 6.18
N THR A 76 15.43 6.27 5.18
CA THR A 76 15.81 6.32 3.76
C THR A 76 15.84 7.74 3.19
N LYS A 77 15.47 8.74 3.98
CA LYS A 77 15.48 10.16 3.57
C LYS A 77 16.88 10.60 3.13
N GLY A 78 16.97 11.15 1.92
CA GLY A 78 18.26 11.60 1.34
C GLY A 78 19.10 10.48 0.72
N ASN A 79 18.64 9.23 0.72
CA ASN A 79 19.36 8.15 0.05
C ASN A 79 19.22 8.28 -1.48
N LYS A 80 20.37 8.43 -2.16
CA LYS A 80 20.44 8.53 -3.63
C LYS A 80 20.69 7.19 -4.31
N GLU A 81 20.98 6.13 -3.57
CA GLU A 81 21.18 4.79 -4.13
C GLU A 81 19.85 4.28 -4.71
N GLY A 82 19.80 4.05 -6.02
CA GLY A 82 18.57 3.61 -6.69
C GLY A 82 17.64 4.73 -7.14
N ALA A 83 18.08 6.00 -7.20
CA ALA A 83 17.29 7.14 -7.68
C ALA A 83 16.68 6.92 -9.09
N SER A 84 17.24 5.99 -9.89
CA SER A 84 16.68 5.57 -11.18
C SER A 84 15.38 4.75 -11.05
N PHE A 85 15.00 4.31 -9.85
CA PHE A 85 13.77 3.55 -9.62
C PHE A 85 12.53 4.35 -10.02
N SER A 86 12.46 5.65 -9.69
CA SER A 86 11.31 6.50 -9.99
C SER A 86 10.98 6.61 -11.47
N SER A 87 11.99 6.54 -12.34
CA SER A 87 11.84 6.61 -13.81
C SER A 87 11.63 5.26 -14.50
N LYS A 88 11.83 4.14 -13.78
CA LYS A 88 11.80 2.78 -14.30
C LYS A 88 10.75 1.88 -13.63
N THR A 89 9.69 2.46 -13.11
CA THR A 89 8.63 1.75 -12.37
C THR A 89 7.59 1.07 -13.25
N SER A 90 7.78 1.01 -14.57
CA SER A 90 6.86 0.31 -15.48
C SER A 90 7.51 -0.91 -16.11
N GLY A 91 6.70 -1.92 -16.43
CA GLY A 91 7.16 -3.14 -17.11
C GLY A 91 8.05 -4.04 -16.25
N LEU A 92 7.93 -3.97 -14.93
CA LEU A 92 8.62 -4.84 -13.99
C LEU A 92 7.99 -6.23 -13.96
N ARG A 93 8.76 -7.24 -13.57
CA ARG A 93 8.21 -8.57 -13.31
C ARG A 93 7.40 -8.57 -12.02
N LEU A 94 6.40 -9.46 -11.95
CA LEU A 94 5.68 -9.71 -10.71
C LEU A 94 6.65 -10.13 -9.60
N PRO A 95 6.40 -9.72 -8.36
CA PRO A 95 7.26 -10.03 -7.22
C PRO A 95 7.20 -11.51 -6.77
N VAL A 96 6.43 -12.34 -7.46
CA VAL A 96 6.33 -13.79 -7.24
C VAL A 96 6.61 -14.51 -8.54
N GLN A 97 7.58 -15.41 -8.53
CA GLN A 97 7.90 -16.25 -9.69
C GLN A 97 6.74 -17.19 -10.02
N GLY A 98 6.24 -17.11 -11.28
CA GLY A 98 5.07 -17.90 -11.70
C GLY A 98 3.77 -17.48 -11.02
N GLY A 99 3.75 -16.33 -10.36
CA GLY A 99 2.59 -15.80 -9.68
C GLY A 99 1.59 -15.15 -10.63
N ARG A 100 0.38 -14.97 -10.13
CA ARG A 100 -0.70 -14.21 -10.78
C ARG A 100 -1.22 -13.15 -9.81
N VAL A 101 -1.52 -11.98 -10.32
CA VAL A 101 -2.16 -10.95 -9.50
C VAL A 101 -3.59 -11.37 -9.20
N LYS A 102 -3.92 -11.38 -7.92
CA LYS A 102 -5.26 -11.65 -7.43
C LYS A 102 -6.05 -10.34 -7.29
N ARG A 103 -5.38 -9.31 -6.77
CA ARG A 103 -6.02 -8.01 -6.50
C ARG A 103 -4.98 -6.90 -6.50
N TYR A 104 -5.38 -5.74 -7.03
CA TYR A 104 -4.71 -4.47 -6.81
C TYR A 104 -5.52 -3.59 -5.85
N LYS A 105 -4.83 -2.92 -4.93
CA LYS A 105 -5.42 -1.94 -4.01
C LYS A 105 -4.46 -0.75 -3.86
N GLY A 106 -4.63 0.25 -4.71
CA GLY A 106 -3.75 1.42 -4.71
C GLY A 106 -2.28 1.07 -4.93
N ASN A 107 -1.45 1.36 -3.96
CA ASN A 107 -0.02 1.06 -3.95
C ASN A 107 0.33 -0.41 -3.61
N MET A 108 -0.67 -1.25 -3.40
CA MET A 108 -0.49 -2.65 -3.02
C MET A 108 -1.00 -3.61 -4.09
N ALA A 109 -0.42 -4.82 -4.12
CA ALA A 109 -0.86 -5.93 -4.94
C ALA A 109 -0.84 -7.23 -4.13
N GLU A 110 -1.91 -8.00 -4.19
CA GLU A 110 -1.94 -9.39 -3.70
C GLU A 110 -1.60 -10.31 -4.87
N VAL A 111 -0.50 -11.05 -4.76
CA VAL A 111 0.01 -11.95 -5.80
C VAL A 111 -0.01 -13.37 -5.28
N ALA A 112 -0.87 -14.20 -5.86
CA ALA A 112 -0.95 -15.62 -5.53
C ALA A 112 0.06 -16.43 -6.35
N GLY A 113 0.52 -17.53 -5.79
CA GLY A 113 1.42 -18.46 -6.46
C GLY A 113 1.33 -19.88 -5.88
N PRO A 114 2.02 -20.85 -6.47
CA PRO A 114 2.08 -22.20 -5.92
C PRO A 114 2.83 -22.22 -4.58
N LYS A 115 2.61 -23.25 -3.78
CA LYS A 115 3.37 -23.50 -2.55
C LYS A 115 4.88 -23.51 -2.86
N GLY A 116 5.66 -22.73 -2.09
CA GLY A 116 7.11 -22.63 -2.28
C GLY A 116 7.55 -21.68 -3.40
N ALA A 117 6.63 -20.98 -4.06
CA ALA A 117 7.02 -19.96 -5.04
C ALA A 117 7.93 -18.90 -4.42
N ARG A 118 8.94 -18.48 -5.16
CA ARG A 118 9.91 -17.49 -4.71
C ARG A 118 9.34 -16.08 -4.82
N ALA A 119 9.48 -15.32 -3.74
CA ALA A 119 9.34 -13.88 -3.77
C ALA A 119 10.65 -13.26 -4.23
N ILE A 120 10.60 -12.34 -5.18
CA ILE A 120 11.76 -11.70 -5.80
C ILE A 120 11.71 -10.19 -5.66
N SER A 121 12.87 -9.55 -5.50
CA SER A 121 12.97 -8.09 -5.54
C SER A 121 12.60 -7.57 -6.92
N ILE A 122 11.73 -6.58 -6.99
CA ILE A 122 11.31 -6.01 -8.30
C ILE A 122 12.39 -5.15 -8.95
N TYR A 123 13.34 -4.66 -8.16
CA TYR A 123 14.43 -3.78 -8.61
C TYR A 123 15.66 -3.91 -7.70
N ASP A 124 16.79 -3.36 -8.17
CA ASP A 124 18.01 -3.27 -7.36
C ASP A 124 17.77 -2.43 -6.11
N GLY A 125 18.28 -2.85 -4.98
CA GLY A 125 18.06 -2.15 -3.73
C GLY A 125 18.86 -2.72 -2.56
N LYS A 126 18.47 -2.28 -1.37
CA LYS A 126 19.05 -2.75 -0.10
C LYS A 126 17.94 -3.16 0.85
N VAL A 127 18.06 -4.32 1.46
CA VAL A 127 17.16 -4.77 2.53
C VAL A 127 17.35 -3.87 3.74
N VAL A 128 16.36 -3.04 4.05
CA VAL A 128 16.42 -2.07 5.15
C VAL A 128 15.80 -2.57 6.43
N GLU A 129 14.85 -3.51 6.33
CA GLU A 129 14.23 -4.11 7.50
C GLU A 129 13.66 -5.49 7.19
N ILE A 130 13.66 -6.36 8.20
CA ILE A 130 12.98 -7.66 8.19
C ILE A 130 12.20 -7.75 9.50
N LYS A 131 10.88 -7.87 9.41
CA LYS A 131 10.02 -8.02 10.57
C LYS A 131 9.34 -9.38 10.56
N ARG A 132 9.27 -10.03 11.70
CA ARG A 132 8.44 -11.20 11.89
C ARG A 132 7.06 -10.75 12.38
N ASN A 133 6.04 -11.03 11.60
CA ASN A 133 4.67 -10.72 11.97
C ASN A 133 4.24 -11.61 13.14
N ARG A 134 3.92 -11.00 14.29
CA ARG A 134 3.56 -11.73 15.52
C ARG A 134 2.24 -12.49 15.40
N ILE A 135 1.36 -12.07 14.50
CA ILE A 135 0.03 -12.66 14.32
C ILE A 135 0.11 -13.91 13.45
N THR A 136 0.84 -13.84 12.33
CA THR A 136 0.92 -14.92 11.35
C THR A 136 2.17 -15.79 11.51
N GLY A 137 3.19 -15.32 12.23
CA GLY A 137 4.51 -15.94 12.30
C GLY A 137 5.32 -15.85 11.01
N LYS A 138 4.81 -15.17 9.99
CA LYS A 138 5.45 -14.95 8.68
C LYS A 138 6.39 -13.75 8.74
N TYR A 139 7.19 -13.59 7.69
CA TYR A 139 8.16 -12.50 7.60
C TYR A 139 7.70 -11.45 6.60
N ASP A 140 8.05 -10.21 6.91
CA ASP A 140 7.85 -9.06 6.03
C ASP A 140 9.24 -8.44 5.77
N VAL A 141 9.64 -8.40 4.50
CA VAL A 141 10.93 -7.85 4.05
C VAL A 141 10.68 -6.50 3.39
N PHE A 142 11.49 -5.52 3.74
CA PHE A 142 11.45 -4.17 3.19
C PHE A 142 12.74 -3.87 2.45
N VAL A 143 12.60 -3.44 1.19
CA VAL A 143 13.74 -3.10 0.33
C VAL A 143 13.67 -1.62 -0.02
N ALA A 144 14.75 -0.90 0.20
CA ALA A 144 14.90 0.49 -0.22
C ALA A 144 15.53 0.55 -1.62
N HIS A 145 14.93 1.35 -2.47
CA HIS A 145 15.39 1.71 -3.81
C HIS A 145 15.59 3.22 -3.85
N GLY A 146 16.70 3.70 -3.30
CA GLY A 146 16.88 5.10 -2.93
C GLY A 146 15.94 5.49 -1.80
N GLU A 147 15.12 6.51 -2.00
CA GLU A 147 14.09 6.95 -1.04
C GLU A 147 12.77 6.16 -1.16
N TYR A 148 12.61 5.39 -2.22
CA TYR A 148 11.43 4.52 -2.40
C TYR A 148 11.59 3.23 -1.60
N ILE A 149 10.49 2.72 -1.07
CA ILE A 149 10.46 1.48 -0.30
C ILE A 149 9.48 0.52 -0.95
N THR A 150 9.87 -0.74 -1.07
CA THR A 150 8.95 -1.82 -1.40
C THR A 150 8.83 -2.79 -0.22
N SER A 151 7.64 -3.32 0.00
CA SER A 151 7.39 -4.34 1.01
C SER A 151 6.97 -5.65 0.37
N TYR A 152 7.48 -6.73 0.95
CA TYR A 152 7.19 -8.10 0.57
C TYR A 152 6.70 -8.81 1.82
N ALA A 153 5.39 -8.77 2.04
CA ALA A 153 4.76 -9.28 3.24
C ALA A 153 4.19 -10.68 3.05
N ASN A 154 4.08 -11.43 4.15
CA ASN A 154 3.62 -12.81 4.19
C ASN A 154 4.61 -13.82 3.57
N LEU A 155 5.91 -13.65 3.81
CA LEU A 155 6.91 -14.65 3.44
C LEU A 155 6.92 -15.80 4.44
N GLY A 156 6.91 -17.03 3.95
CA GLY A 156 7.02 -18.24 4.78
C GLY A 156 8.45 -18.48 5.25
N THR A 157 9.41 -18.23 4.36
CA THR A 157 10.86 -18.28 4.64
C THR A 157 11.54 -17.05 4.05
N ILE A 158 12.71 -16.71 4.57
CA ILE A 158 13.56 -15.64 4.04
C ILE A 158 14.94 -16.22 3.70
N CYS A 159 15.60 -15.67 2.69
CA CYS A 159 16.95 -16.00 2.27
C CYS A 159 17.87 -14.78 2.17
N VAL A 160 17.47 -13.67 2.77
CA VAL A 160 18.23 -12.41 2.81
C VAL A 160 18.34 -11.91 4.24
N GLU A 161 19.31 -11.01 4.46
CA GLU A 161 19.58 -10.40 5.76
C GLU A 161 19.39 -8.87 5.69
N LYS A 162 19.12 -8.27 6.85
CA LYS A 162 19.06 -6.81 6.96
C LYS A 162 20.41 -6.17 6.60
N GLY A 163 20.40 -5.19 5.73
CA GLY A 163 21.58 -4.52 5.21
C GLY A 163 22.11 -5.12 3.92
N GLN A 164 21.65 -6.30 3.49
CA GLN A 164 22.06 -6.95 2.25
C GLN A 164 21.62 -6.14 1.03
N LYS A 165 22.51 -5.97 0.04
CA LYS A 165 22.17 -5.49 -1.29
C LYS A 165 21.53 -6.62 -2.07
N VAL A 166 20.47 -6.32 -2.78
CA VAL A 166 19.75 -7.26 -3.63
C VAL A 166 19.63 -6.71 -5.04
N ALA A 167 19.83 -7.57 -6.00
CA ALA A 167 19.66 -7.24 -7.41
C ALA A 167 18.20 -7.42 -7.84
N ARG A 168 17.84 -6.82 -8.95
CA ARG A 168 16.55 -7.04 -9.60
C ARG A 168 16.34 -8.53 -9.89
N ASN A 169 15.17 -9.05 -9.53
CA ASN A 169 14.77 -10.45 -9.62
C ASN A 169 15.53 -11.42 -8.67
N GLU A 170 16.34 -10.91 -7.74
CA GLU A 170 16.94 -11.72 -6.70
C GLU A 170 15.89 -12.23 -5.71
N ALA A 171 16.02 -13.48 -5.28
CA ALA A 171 15.09 -14.10 -4.34
C ALA A 171 15.23 -13.49 -2.95
N LEU A 172 14.09 -13.16 -2.32
CA LEU A 172 14.01 -12.68 -0.95
C LEU A 172 13.58 -13.80 0.02
N GLY A 173 12.91 -14.81 -0.50
CA GLY A 173 12.35 -15.91 0.26
C GLY A 173 11.26 -16.65 -0.50
N THR A 174 10.41 -17.38 0.20
CA THR A 174 9.24 -18.05 -0.37
C THR A 174 7.95 -17.45 0.19
N ILE A 175 6.89 -17.44 -0.63
CA ILE A 175 5.59 -16.93 -0.20
C ILE A 175 4.97 -17.83 0.86
N GLY A 176 4.23 -17.22 1.80
CA GLY A 176 3.57 -17.91 2.89
C GLY A 176 2.10 -18.21 2.59
N SER A 177 1.54 -19.12 3.39
CA SER A 177 0.10 -19.40 3.37
C SER A 177 -0.69 -18.25 3.99
N ALA A 178 -1.88 -18.02 3.48
CA ALA A 178 -2.87 -17.09 4.03
C ALA A 178 -4.28 -17.64 3.81
N VAL A 179 -5.23 -17.23 4.65
CA VAL A 179 -6.64 -17.56 4.44
C VAL A 179 -7.28 -16.49 3.57
N ASP A 180 -7.89 -16.89 2.49
CA ASP A 180 -8.76 -16.02 1.70
C ASP A 180 -10.05 -15.75 2.46
N ILE A 181 -10.37 -14.48 2.68
CA ILE A 181 -11.54 -14.11 3.49
C ILE A 181 -12.86 -14.39 2.78
N GLU A 182 -12.85 -14.33 1.45
CA GLU A 182 -14.06 -14.54 0.64
C GLU A 182 -14.42 -16.04 0.51
N THR A 183 -13.40 -16.86 0.26
CA THR A 183 -13.59 -18.32 0.06
C THR A 183 -13.33 -19.15 1.31
N MET A 184 -12.71 -18.55 2.34
CA MET A 184 -12.24 -19.23 3.56
C MET A 184 -11.24 -20.36 3.29
N GLN A 185 -10.65 -20.41 2.10
CA GLN A 185 -9.64 -21.40 1.71
C GLN A 185 -8.23 -20.92 2.01
N THR A 186 -7.34 -21.86 2.28
CA THR A 186 -5.90 -21.57 2.43
C THR A 186 -5.27 -21.47 1.04
N GLU A 187 -4.59 -20.38 0.78
CA GLU A 187 -3.83 -20.14 -0.44
C GLU A 187 -2.41 -19.64 -0.09
N TYR A 188 -1.51 -19.67 -1.08
CA TYR A 188 -0.17 -19.08 -0.95
C TYR A 188 -0.14 -17.76 -1.70
N ARG A 189 0.24 -16.69 -1.01
CA ARG A 189 0.27 -15.34 -1.59
C ARG A 189 1.29 -14.44 -0.93
N LEU A 190 1.74 -13.48 -1.70
CA LEU A 190 2.52 -12.33 -1.26
C LEU A 190 1.61 -11.10 -1.23
N VAL A 191 1.78 -10.25 -0.23
CA VAL A 191 1.26 -8.89 -0.24
C VAL A 191 2.42 -7.96 -0.54
N PHE A 192 2.42 -7.41 -1.75
CA PHE A 192 3.42 -6.46 -2.22
C PHE A 192 2.92 -5.04 -2.00
N GLY A 193 3.83 -4.14 -1.62
CA GLY A 193 3.54 -2.71 -1.52
C GLY A 193 4.67 -1.87 -2.07
N ILE A 194 4.33 -0.70 -2.61
CA ILE A 194 5.28 0.30 -3.09
C ILE A 194 4.99 1.65 -2.45
N TYR A 195 6.00 2.29 -1.89
CA TYR A 195 5.86 3.48 -1.06
C TYR A 195 6.83 4.56 -1.52
N PRO A 196 6.32 5.67 -2.07
CA PRO A 196 7.13 6.83 -2.43
C PRO A 196 7.65 7.54 -1.16
N PRO A 197 8.70 8.37 -1.28
CA PRO A 197 9.25 9.13 -0.16
C PRO A 197 8.25 10.10 0.46
N ASP A 198 7.44 10.76 -0.37
CA ASP A 198 6.34 11.62 0.09
C ASP A 198 5.08 10.79 0.33
N PRO A 199 4.56 10.72 1.58
CA PRO A 199 3.34 9.99 1.89
C PRO A 199 2.08 10.53 1.19
N LYS A 200 2.13 11.76 0.69
CA LYS A 200 1.03 12.37 -0.08
C LYS A 200 1.01 11.91 -1.54
N GLN A 201 2.14 11.42 -2.05
CA GLN A 201 2.20 10.85 -3.40
C GLN A 201 1.59 9.46 -3.39
N THR A 202 0.76 9.18 -4.38
CA THR A 202 0.18 7.86 -4.60
C THR A 202 0.86 7.19 -5.79
N MET A 203 1.35 5.97 -5.60
CA MET A 203 1.81 5.10 -6.68
C MET A 203 0.84 3.94 -6.83
N SER A 204 0.51 3.60 -8.07
CA SER A 204 -0.32 2.43 -8.34
C SER A 204 0.55 1.21 -8.61
N ALA A 205 0.39 0.16 -7.82
CA ALA A 205 1.07 -1.11 -8.06
C ALA A 205 0.72 -1.72 -9.43
N ALA A 206 -0.49 -1.46 -9.94
CA ALA A 206 -0.94 -1.93 -11.24
C ALA A 206 -0.12 -1.36 -12.41
N ASN A 207 0.44 -0.17 -12.26
CA ASN A 207 1.25 0.48 -13.29
C ASN A 207 2.71 -0.01 -13.30
N CYS A 208 3.13 -0.74 -12.26
CA CYS A 208 4.52 -1.19 -12.12
C CYS A 208 4.81 -2.48 -12.90
N PHE A 209 3.84 -3.35 -13.06
CA PHE A 209 4.05 -4.68 -13.61
C PHE A 209 3.72 -4.77 -15.09
N LYS A 210 4.41 -5.69 -15.78
CA LYS A 210 4.06 -6.07 -17.17
C LYS A 210 2.64 -6.62 -17.18
N LYS A 211 1.86 -6.14 -18.12
CA LYS A 211 0.57 -6.75 -18.47
C LYS A 211 0.80 -8.03 -19.24
#